data_d083e7cafb47e811b043acefc47b90ff
#
_entry.id   d083e7cafb47e811b043acefc47b90ff
#
_cell.length_a   1.000
_cell.length_b   1.000
_cell.length_c   1.000
_cell.angle_alpha   90.00
_cell.angle_beta   90.00
_cell.angle_gamma   90.00
#
_symmetry.space_group_name_H-M   'P 1'
#
loop_
_entity.id
_entity.type
_entity.pdbx_description
1 polymer ?
#
loop_
_entity_poly.entity_id
_entity_poly.type
_entity_poly.pdbx_seq_one_letter_code
_entity_poly.pdbx_strand_id
1 'polypeptide(L)'
;TSCTEEKKRRLVFYFTGTGNCLYVARKFAENPLSIPQIIRQDKLEFEADEIGIVYPIYGHLAPQMVQEFIRKARLKAPYLFSILTYGNRKCSATELWNNLATENGTRFDYITTLKMVDNFLPSFDMNEQVKIDKQEDKQIAEIMQDIQARKHWIQPVTEEEQQQHAEFMQRAGHTLSPSAEKLLVIKENCIGCGICVKVCPRRNYTLTGEGVQCKGACEYCLSCVQNCPQKAITLRAGEKNPDARYRHPDISLNDIIRANRQ
;
A
#
# COMPACT_ATOMS: atom_id res chain seq x y z
N THR A 1 -0.62 44.82 9.91
CA THR A 1 -1.37 43.96 9.00
C THR A 1 -0.66 42.61 8.96
N SER A 2 -1.10 41.67 9.83
CA SER A 2 -0.63 40.28 9.82
C SER A 2 -1.23 39.61 8.59
N CYS A 3 -0.39 39.30 7.61
CA CYS A 3 -0.71 38.29 6.64
C CYS A 3 -0.78 36.96 7.40
N THR A 4 -1.96 36.51 7.70
CA THR A 4 -2.20 35.12 8.04
C THR A 4 -1.91 34.33 6.75
N GLU A 5 -0.77 33.65 6.67
CA GLU A 5 -0.54 32.64 5.63
C GLU A 5 -1.69 31.64 5.76
N GLU A 6 -2.59 31.62 4.80
CA GLU A 6 -3.62 30.59 4.72
C GLU A 6 -2.90 29.23 4.65
N LYS A 7 -3.12 28.40 5.68
CA LYS A 7 -2.50 27.09 5.78
C LYS A 7 -2.94 26.25 4.57
N LYS A 8 -2.01 25.91 3.69
CA LYS A 8 -2.22 25.13 2.48
C LYS A 8 -2.94 23.82 2.82
N ARG A 9 -4.04 23.53 2.14
CA ARG A 9 -4.79 22.31 2.34
C ARG A 9 -4.18 21.19 1.49
N ARG A 10 -3.74 20.11 2.16
CA ARG A 10 -3.21 18.90 1.53
C ARG A 10 -4.05 17.70 1.93
N LEU A 11 -4.53 16.94 0.95
CA LEU A 11 -5.13 15.63 1.15
C LEU A 11 -4.14 14.55 0.75
N VAL A 12 -3.98 13.53 1.58
CA VAL A 12 -3.15 12.35 1.26
C VAL A 12 -3.98 11.12 1.45
N PHE A 13 -4.15 10.36 0.38
CA PHE A 13 -4.78 9.05 0.37
C PHE A 13 -3.72 7.97 0.46
N TYR A 14 -4.01 6.89 1.19
CA TYR A 14 -3.06 5.79 1.30
C TYR A 14 -3.74 4.43 1.34
N PHE A 15 -2.99 3.42 0.97
CA PHE A 15 -3.27 2.01 1.21
C PHE A 15 -2.09 1.40 1.98
N THR A 16 -2.37 0.63 3.02
CA THR A 16 -1.33 -0.03 3.80
C THR A 16 -1.71 -1.45 4.19
N GLY A 17 -0.76 -2.38 4.09
CA GLY A 17 -0.89 -3.73 4.63
C GLY A 17 -0.24 -3.84 6.01
N THR A 18 1.00 -3.44 6.13
CA THR A 18 1.84 -3.64 7.32
C THR A 18 2.37 -2.33 7.95
N GLY A 19 1.89 -1.19 7.47
CA GLY A 19 2.16 0.11 8.07
C GLY A 19 3.13 1.01 7.32
N ASN A 20 3.92 0.51 6.36
CA ASN A 20 4.89 1.33 5.65
C ASN A 20 4.26 2.58 5.01
N CYS A 21 3.21 2.41 4.24
CA CYS A 21 2.55 3.53 3.56
C CYS A 21 1.80 4.47 4.52
N LEU A 22 1.27 3.96 5.62
CA LEU A 22 0.68 4.81 6.65
C LEU A 22 1.74 5.68 7.33
N TYR A 23 2.91 5.10 7.63
CA TYR A 23 4.05 5.85 8.16
C TYR A 23 4.43 7.01 7.21
N VAL A 24 4.57 6.72 5.93
CA VAL A 24 4.87 7.73 4.92
C VAL A 24 3.77 8.78 4.84
N ALA A 25 2.51 8.35 4.71
CA ALA A 25 1.37 9.26 4.58
C ALA A 25 1.27 10.26 5.74
N ARG A 26 1.56 9.81 6.97
CA ARG A 26 1.59 10.66 8.17
C ARG A 26 2.69 11.74 8.15
N LYS A 27 3.74 11.55 7.37
CA LYS A 27 4.78 12.57 7.19
C LYS A 27 4.32 13.72 6.28
N PHE A 28 3.34 13.47 5.42
CA PHE A 28 2.84 14.44 4.44
C PHE A 28 1.49 15.06 4.80
N ALA A 29 0.70 14.41 5.66
CA ALA A 29 -0.56 14.94 6.16
C ALA A 29 -0.79 14.49 7.61
N GLU A 30 -1.38 15.35 8.42
CA GLU A 30 -1.72 15.05 9.81
C GLU A 30 -2.77 13.95 9.93
N ASN A 31 -3.79 13.99 9.05
CA ASN A 31 -4.89 13.04 9.01
C ASN A 31 -5.03 12.43 7.61
N PRO A 32 -4.15 11.52 7.21
CA PRO A 32 -4.25 10.88 5.90
C PRO A 32 -5.50 10.00 5.81
N LEU A 33 -6.03 9.86 4.60
CA LEU A 33 -7.28 9.18 4.30
C LEU A 33 -7.02 7.76 3.79
N SER A 34 -7.59 6.77 4.48
CA SER A 34 -7.47 5.37 4.07
C SER A 34 -8.32 5.09 2.83
N ILE A 35 -7.71 4.61 1.76
CA ILE A 35 -8.42 4.22 0.53
C ILE A 35 -9.45 3.13 0.81
N PRO A 36 -9.18 2.08 1.60
CA PRO A 36 -10.20 1.08 1.95
C PRO A 36 -11.47 1.65 2.56
N GLN A 37 -11.37 2.73 3.33
CA GLN A 37 -12.52 3.41 3.91
C GLN A 37 -13.19 4.38 2.93
N ILE A 38 -12.39 5.18 2.24
CA ILE A 38 -12.88 6.22 1.34
C ILE A 38 -13.59 5.64 0.11
N ILE A 39 -13.10 4.55 -0.45
CA ILE A 39 -13.63 3.96 -1.70
C ILE A 39 -15.10 3.53 -1.61
N ARG A 40 -15.64 3.44 -0.41
CA ARG A 40 -17.03 3.05 -0.15
C ARG A 40 -18.02 4.20 -0.15
N GLN A 41 -17.53 5.42 -0.20
CA GLN A 41 -18.39 6.58 -0.34
C GLN A 41 -19.06 6.58 -1.72
N ASP A 42 -20.30 7.02 -1.77
CA ASP A 42 -21.06 7.11 -3.02
C ASP A 42 -20.44 8.09 -4.00
N LYS A 43 -19.82 9.15 -3.48
CA LYS A 43 -19.19 10.19 -4.27
C LYS A 43 -17.70 10.31 -3.92
N LEU A 44 -16.85 10.09 -4.91
CA LEU A 44 -15.40 10.17 -4.78
C LEU A 44 -14.86 11.41 -5.53
N GLU A 45 -15.24 12.59 -5.03
CA GLU A 45 -14.79 13.88 -5.56
C GLU A 45 -14.06 14.66 -4.46
N PHE A 46 -12.83 15.06 -4.75
CA PHE A 46 -11.96 15.73 -3.77
C PHE A 46 -11.27 16.92 -4.42
N GLU A 47 -11.22 18.02 -3.68
CA GLU A 47 -10.53 19.24 -4.09
C GLU A 47 -9.67 19.75 -2.94
N ALA A 48 -8.43 20.11 -3.25
CA ALA A 48 -7.46 20.66 -2.30
C ALA A 48 -6.36 21.44 -3.05
N ASP A 49 -5.47 22.10 -2.31
CA ASP A 49 -4.29 22.75 -2.90
C ASP A 49 -3.27 21.74 -3.36
N GLU A 50 -3.16 20.64 -2.65
CA GLU A 50 -2.31 19.49 -3.01
C GLU A 50 -3.03 18.18 -2.69
N ILE A 51 -2.89 17.19 -3.56
CA ILE A 51 -3.40 15.85 -3.34
C ILE A 51 -2.27 14.84 -3.57
N GLY A 52 -2.08 13.94 -2.61
CA GLY A 52 -1.12 12.85 -2.68
C GLY A 52 -1.77 11.48 -2.58
N ILE A 53 -1.17 10.50 -3.24
CA ILE A 53 -1.53 9.08 -3.11
C ILE A 53 -0.28 8.28 -2.76
N VAL A 54 -0.35 7.51 -1.67
CA VAL A 54 0.75 6.66 -1.17
C VAL A 54 0.28 5.22 -1.16
N TYR A 55 0.98 4.36 -1.90
CA TYR A 55 0.64 2.94 -1.94
C TYR A 55 1.87 2.03 -2.08
N PRO A 56 1.79 0.76 -1.64
CA PRO A 56 2.85 -0.23 -1.83
C PRO A 56 2.77 -0.88 -3.20
N ILE A 57 3.91 -1.06 -3.87
CA ILE A 57 3.99 -1.79 -5.13
C ILE A 57 3.79 -3.29 -4.87
N TYR A 58 2.77 -3.88 -5.48
CA TYR A 58 2.48 -5.31 -5.44
C TYR A 58 2.57 -5.91 -6.86
N GLY A 59 3.54 -6.80 -7.07
CA GLY A 59 3.74 -7.39 -8.39
C GLY A 59 3.93 -6.36 -9.50
N HIS A 60 4.69 -5.33 -9.24
CA HIS A 60 4.98 -4.17 -10.12
C HIS A 60 3.78 -3.22 -10.36
N LEU A 61 2.64 -3.49 -9.76
CA LEU A 61 1.40 -2.72 -9.92
C LEU A 61 0.95 -2.10 -8.60
N ALA A 62 0.03 -1.15 -8.70
CA ALA A 62 -0.74 -0.71 -7.55
C ALA A 62 -1.66 -1.84 -7.04
N PRO A 63 -1.94 -1.90 -5.73
CA PRO A 63 -3.00 -2.76 -5.22
C PRO A 63 -4.30 -2.54 -6.01
N GLN A 64 -5.08 -3.60 -6.22
CA GLN A 64 -6.29 -3.48 -7.05
C GLN A 64 -7.28 -2.45 -6.53
N MET A 65 -7.41 -2.35 -5.21
CA MET A 65 -8.25 -1.33 -4.59
C MET A 65 -7.78 0.10 -4.91
N VAL A 66 -6.48 0.33 -5.00
CA VAL A 66 -5.90 1.63 -5.40
C VAL A 66 -6.17 1.90 -6.89
N GLN A 67 -6.09 0.88 -7.73
CA GLN A 67 -6.47 1.00 -9.14
C GLN A 67 -7.97 1.31 -9.29
N GLU A 68 -8.84 0.65 -8.52
CA GLU A 68 -10.28 0.94 -8.48
C GLU A 68 -10.54 2.39 -8.04
N PHE A 69 -9.81 2.86 -7.03
CA PHE A 69 -9.92 4.23 -6.53
C PHE A 69 -9.58 5.25 -7.61
N ILE A 70 -8.44 5.11 -8.30
CA ILE A 70 -8.04 6.06 -9.34
C ILE A 70 -8.99 6.07 -10.56
N ARG A 71 -9.64 4.94 -10.85
CA ARG A 71 -10.65 4.86 -11.91
C ARG A 71 -11.94 5.60 -11.57
N LYS A 72 -12.29 5.66 -10.29
CA LYS A 72 -13.57 6.23 -9.81
C LYS A 72 -13.44 7.65 -9.29
N ALA A 73 -12.31 7.98 -8.69
CA ALA A 73 -12.12 9.26 -8.03
C ALA A 73 -11.94 10.42 -9.02
N ARG A 74 -12.46 11.59 -8.63
CA ARG A 74 -12.19 12.87 -9.26
C ARG A 74 -11.33 13.69 -8.31
N LEU A 75 -10.07 13.86 -8.68
CA LEU A 75 -9.09 14.57 -7.88
C LEU A 75 -8.77 15.91 -8.55
N LYS A 76 -9.07 17.00 -7.85
CA LYS A 76 -8.83 18.36 -8.34
C LYS A 76 -7.88 19.10 -7.42
N ALA A 77 -6.70 19.37 -7.89
CA ALA A 77 -5.69 20.14 -7.19
C ALA A 77 -4.70 20.77 -8.17
N PRO A 78 -4.14 21.97 -7.85
CA PRO A 78 -3.05 22.56 -8.63
C PRO A 78 -1.79 21.69 -8.66
N TYR A 79 -1.59 20.82 -7.66
CA TYR A 79 -0.45 19.93 -7.56
C TYR A 79 -0.87 18.55 -7.08
N LEU A 80 -0.56 17.52 -7.86
CA LEU A 80 -0.84 16.12 -7.54
C LEU A 80 0.46 15.31 -7.50
N PHE A 81 0.65 14.55 -6.44
CA PHE A 81 1.83 13.71 -6.28
C PHE A 81 1.49 12.28 -5.86
N SER A 82 2.40 11.36 -6.11
CA SER A 82 2.27 9.98 -5.64
C SER A 82 3.61 9.41 -5.20
N ILE A 83 3.59 8.67 -4.10
CA ILE A 83 4.74 8.00 -3.52
C ILE A 83 4.46 6.50 -3.48
N LEU A 84 5.28 5.73 -4.17
CA LEU A 84 5.16 4.29 -4.30
C LEU A 84 6.22 3.62 -3.44
N THR A 85 5.82 2.87 -2.42
CA THR A 85 6.78 2.15 -1.58
C THR A 85 7.11 0.79 -2.17
N TYR A 86 8.35 0.35 -2.04
CA TYR A 86 8.81 -0.94 -2.48
C TYR A 86 9.96 -1.45 -1.60
N GLY A 87 10.20 -2.76 -1.61
CA GLY A 87 11.28 -3.35 -0.83
C GLY A 87 12.50 -3.72 -1.65
N ASN A 88 12.30 -4.47 -2.73
CA ASN A 88 13.39 -5.02 -3.55
C ASN A 88 13.41 -4.46 -4.96
N ARG A 89 12.31 -4.57 -5.70
CA ARG A 89 12.22 -4.15 -7.10
C ARG A 89 11.00 -3.28 -7.34
N LYS A 90 11.20 -2.16 -8.04
CA LYS A 90 10.13 -1.24 -8.47
C LYS A 90 9.70 -1.46 -9.92
N CYS A 91 10.62 -1.97 -10.75
CA CYS A 91 10.40 -2.24 -12.18
C CYS A 91 9.66 -1.10 -12.89
N SER A 92 8.60 -1.39 -13.64
CA SER A 92 7.83 -0.41 -14.40
C SER A 92 6.73 0.31 -13.60
N ALA A 93 6.74 0.23 -12.27
CA ALA A 93 5.61 0.67 -11.44
C ALA A 93 5.22 2.14 -11.65
N THR A 94 6.17 3.05 -11.74
CA THR A 94 5.87 4.49 -11.93
C THR A 94 5.23 4.78 -13.28
N GLU A 95 5.70 4.15 -14.33
CA GLU A 95 5.15 4.28 -15.69
C GLU A 95 3.74 3.70 -15.77
N LEU A 96 3.54 2.49 -15.25
CA LEU A 96 2.24 1.83 -15.23
C LEU A 96 1.20 2.61 -14.44
N TRP A 97 1.59 3.16 -13.29
CA TRP A 97 0.72 4.00 -12.48
C TRP A 97 0.37 5.31 -13.17
N ASN A 98 1.36 5.99 -13.75
CA ASN A 98 1.12 7.22 -14.50
C ASN A 98 0.18 7.02 -15.67
N ASN A 99 0.36 5.93 -16.43
CA ASN A 99 -0.50 5.58 -17.55
C ASN A 99 -1.94 5.33 -17.10
N LEU A 100 -2.14 4.51 -16.05
CA LEU A 100 -3.46 4.22 -15.51
C LEU A 100 -4.16 5.50 -15.01
N ALA A 101 -3.46 6.35 -14.30
CA ALA A 101 -4.00 7.61 -13.81
C ALA A 101 -4.41 8.54 -14.96
N THR A 102 -3.54 8.71 -15.94
CA THR A 102 -3.78 9.58 -17.10
C THR A 102 -4.96 9.09 -17.94
N GLU A 103 -5.08 7.79 -18.18
CA GLU A 103 -6.21 7.17 -18.87
C GLU A 103 -7.55 7.44 -18.17
N ASN A 104 -7.52 7.64 -16.85
CA ASN A 104 -8.70 7.91 -16.03
C ASN A 104 -8.87 9.39 -15.62
N GLY A 105 -8.15 10.29 -16.29
CA GLY A 105 -8.31 11.73 -16.15
C GLY A 105 -7.53 12.36 -14.99
N THR A 106 -6.62 11.63 -14.34
CA THR A 106 -5.73 12.15 -13.29
C THR A 106 -4.33 12.32 -13.84
N ARG A 107 -3.79 13.54 -13.78
CA ARG A 107 -2.41 13.86 -14.18
C ARG A 107 -1.58 14.20 -12.97
N PHE A 108 -0.67 13.32 -12.60
CA PHE A 108 0.30 13.58 -11.56
C PHE A 108 1.39 14.53 -12.05
N ASP A 109 1.75 15.50 -11.20
CA ASP A 109 2.91 16.37 -11.40
C ASP A 109 4.20 15.70 -10.92
N TYR A 110 4.09 14.81 -9.95
CA TYR A 110 5.24 14.16 -9.33
C TYR A 110 4.90 12.72 -8.95
N ILE A 111 5.72 11.77 -9.40
CA ILE A 111 5.66 10.37 -8.97
C ILE A 111 7.07 9.91 -8.63
N THR A 112 7.25 9.40 -7.41
CA THR A 112 8.51 8.85 -6.96
C THR A 112 8.31 7.53 -6.23
N THR A 113 9.39 6.79 -6.07
CA THR A 113 9.44 5.56 -5.27
C THR A 113 10.21 5.81 -3.97
N LEU A 114 9.88 5.03 -2.95
CA LEU A 114 10.52 5.07 -1.65
C LEU A 114 10.81 3.64 -1.21
N LYS A 115 12.10 3.34 -0.99
CA LYS A 115 12.53 2.01 -0.58
C LYS A 115 12.35 1.82 0.92
N MET A 116 11.63 0.77 1.30
CA MET A 116 11.33 0.40 2.68
C MET A 116 11.55 -1.10 2.89
N VAL A 117 11.26 -1.61 4.07
CA VAL A 117 11.33 -3.06 4.34
C VAL A 117 10.45 -3.82 3.37
N ASP A 118 11.01 -4.83 2.71
CA ASP A 118 10.22 -5.76 1.89
C ASP A 118 9.51 -6.75 2.80
N ASN A 119 8.20 -6.75 2.75
CA ASN A 119 7.36 -7.59 3.61
C ASN A 119 6.80 -8.83 2.91
N PHE A 120 7.31 -9.16 1.73
CA PHE A 120 6.85 -10.31 0.97
C PHE A 120 7.43 -11.62 1.53
N LEU A 121 6.67 -12.27 2.39
CA LEU A 121 7.08 -13.43 3.17
C LEU A 121 7.58 -14.65 2.35
N PRO A 122 7.08 -14.94 1.15
CA PRO A 122 7.64 -16.05 0.37
C PRO A 122 9.11 -15.88 0.00
N SER A 123 9.56 -14.64 -0.18
CA SER A 123 10.92 -14.34 -0.65
C SER A 123 11.87 -13.88 0.45
N PHE A 124 11.35 -13.32 1.55
CA PHE A 124 12.18 -12.62 2.54
C PHE A 124 11.90 -13.07 3.97
N ASP A 125 13.00 -13.22 4.73
CA ASP A 125 12.94 -13.38 6.19
C ASP A 125 12.83 -12.01 6.84
N MET A 126 11.76 -11.78 7.62
CA MET A 126 11.53 -10.48 8.25
C MET A 126 12.58 -10.13 9.30
N ASN A 127 13.17 -11.13 9.97
CA ASN A 127 14.26 -10.88 10.91
C ASN A 127 15.52 -10.36 10.22
N GLU A 128 15.75 -10.73 8.97
CA GLU A 128 16.87 -10.22 8.17
C GLU A 128 16.51 -8.87 7.53
N GLN A 129 15.29 -8.72 7.04
CA GLN A 129 14.85 -7.47 6.40
C GLN A 129 14.93 -6.27 7.33
N VAL A 130 14.55 -6.41 8.59
CA VAL A 130 14.56 -5.30 9.55
C VAL A 130 15.98 -4.83 9.95
N LYS A 131 17.01 -5.64 9.67
CA LYS A 131 18.41 -5.27 9.90
C LYS A 131 18.99 -4.38 8.78
N ILE A 132 18.33 -4.33 7.62
CA ILE A 132 18.79 -3.56 6.48
C ILE A 132 18.33 -2.11 6.65
N ASP A 133 19.26 -1.19 6.81
CA ASP A 133 18.97 0.23 6.84
C ASP A 133 18.56 0.71 5.45
N LYS A 134 17.29 0.98 5.27
CA LYS A 134 16.73 1.52 4.02
C LYS A 134 16.81 3.04 3.94
N GLN A 135 17.27 3.70 5.00
CA GLN A 135 17.34 5.16 5.10
C GLN A 135 15.98 5.84 4.78
N GLU A 136 14.91 5.32 5.36
CA GLU A 136 13.54 5.78 5.10
C GLU A 136 13.37 7.27 5.33
N ASP A 137 13.81 7.76 6.49
CA ASP A 137 13.63 9.17 6.88
C ASP A 137 14.44 10.13 5.99
N LYS A 138 15.60 9.71 5.52
CA LYS A 138 16.40 10.47 4.56
C LYS A 138 15.66 10.58 3.22
N GLN A 139 15.16 9.48 2.70
CA GLN A 139 14.37 9.48 1.47
C GLN A 139 13.11 10.36 1.62
N ILE A 140 12.40 10.24 2.74
CA ILE A 140 11.21 11.06 3.02
C ILE A 140 11.57 12.56 3.05
N ALA A 141 12.68 12.94 3.67
CA ALA A 141 13.12 14.34 3.71
C ALA A 141 13.42 14.88 2.31
N GLU A 142 14.06 14.11 1.45
CA GLU A 142 14.33 14.47 0.05
C GLU A 142 13.03 14.64 -0.75
N ILE A 143 12.10 13.71 -0.61
CA ILE A 143 10.77 13.76 -1.24
C ILE A 143 9.99 14.99 -0.73
N MET A 144 10.05 15.27 0.56
CA MET A 144 9.40 16.44 1.15
C MET A 144 9.91 17.74 0.54
N GLN A 145 11.21 17.87 0.32
CA GLN A 145 11.80 19.04 -0.36
C GLN A 145 11.29 19.18 -1.78
N ASP A 146 11.23 18.09 -2.53
CA ASP A 146 10.70 18.08 -3.89
C ASP A 146 9.24 18.53 -3.96
N ILE A 147 8.40 18.04 -3.05
CA ILE A 147 6.98 18.38 -2.98
C ILE A 147 6.78 19.82 -2.52
N GLN A 148 7.55 20.29 -1.54
CA GLN A 148 7.51 21.69 -1.10
C GLN A 148 7.87 22.66 -2.23
N ALA A 149 8.82 22.29 -3.07
CA ALA A 149 9.20 23.03 -4.27
C ALA A 149 8.24 22.85 -5.45
N ARG A 150 7.19 22.02 -5.29
CA ARG A 150 6.25 21.61 -6.35
C ARG A 150 6.98 21.14 -7.61
N LYS A 151 7.96 20.26 -7.41
CA LYS A 151 8.75 19.69 -8.51
C LYS A 151 7.85 18.92 -9.48
N HIS A 152 8.03 19.12 -10.75
CA HIS A 152 7.40 18.34 -11.82
C HIS A 152 8.37 17.24 -12.27
N TRP A 153 8.10 16.03 -11.86
CA TRP A 153 8.97 14.90 -12.19
C TRP A 153 8.25 13.57 -12.04
N ILE A 154 8.18 12.82 -13.11
CA ILE A 154 7.75 11.43 -13.08
C ILE A 154 8.99 10.56 -13.13
N GLN A 155 9.27 9.79 -12.08
CA GLN A 155 10.47 8.95 -12.03
C GLN A 155 10.55 8.04 -13.25
N PRO A 156 11.62 8.13 -14.06
CA PRO A 156 11.75 7.35 -15.27
C PRO A 156 11.97 5.87 -14.95
N VAL A 157 11.54 5.01 -15.88
CA VAL A 157 11.77 3.57 -15.87
C VAL A 157 12.88 3.26 -16.87
N THR A 158 13.88 2.48 -16.43
CA THR A 158 14.98 2.06 -17.31
C THR A 158 14.55 0.93 -18.24
N GLU A 159 15.30 0.70 -19.32
CA GLU A 159 15.05 -0.44 -20.22
C GLU A 159 15.19 -1.78 -19.49
N GLU A 160 16.16 -1.90 -18.57
CA GLU A 160 16.33 -3.07 -17.73
C GLU A 160 15.11 -3.33 -16.85
N GLU A 161 14.56 -2.29 -16.22
CA GLU A 161 13.35 -2.40 -15.41
C GLU A 161 12.12 -2.79 -16.23
N GLN A 162 11.98 -2.27 -17.46
CA GLN A 162 10.92 -2.67 -18.39
C GLN A 162 11.06 -4.14 -18.79
N GLN A 163 12.27 -4.61 -19.07
CA GLN A 163 12.53 -6.01 -19.38
C GLN A 163 12.21 -6.92 -18.21
N GLN A 164 12.62 -6.57 -16.98
CA GLN A 164 12.31 -7.31 -15.78
C GLN A 164 10.79 -7.44 -15.56
N HIS A 165 10.05 -6.37 -15.83
CA HIS A 165 8.59 -6.41 -15.78
C HIS A 165 7.99 -7.35 -16.82
N ALA A 166 8.45 -7.28 -18.06
CA ALA A 166 7.98 -8.15 -19.14
C ALA A 166 8.23 -9.64 -18.82
N GLU A 167 9.42 -9.98 -18.35
CA GLU A 167 9.77 -11.34 -17.89
C GLU A 167 8.90 -11.82 -16.74
N PHE A 168 8.62 -10.94 -15.76
CA PHE A 168 7.72 -11.25 -14.65
C PHE A 168 6.30 -11.56 -15.15
N MET A 169 5.77 -10.75 -16.06
CA MET A 169 4.43 -10.95 -16.63
C MET A 169 4.32 -12.26 -17.43
N GLN A 170 5.37 -12.64 -18.14
CA GLN A 170 5.41 -13.94 -18.84
C GLN A 170 5.33 -15.13 -17.89
N ARG A 171 5.97 -15.03 -16.72
CA ARG A 171 5.98 -16.11 -15.71
C ARG A 171 4.71 -16.15 -14.85
N ALA A 172 4.26 -14.98 -14.41
CA ALA A 172 3.13 -14.86 -13.49
C ALA A 172 1.76 -14.90 -14.19
N GLY A 173 1.73 -14.60 -15.49
CA GLY A 173 0.49 -14.41 -16.24
C GLY A 173 -0.28 -13.16 -15.80
N HIS A 174 -1.38 -12.88 -16.50
CA HIS A 174 -2.34 -11.84 -16.10
C HIS A 174 -3.27 -12.42 -15.02
N THR A 175 -2.75 -12.63 -13.82
CA THR A 175 -3.58 -13.08 -12.71
C THR A 175 -4.44 -11.93 -12.24
N LEU A 176 -5.73 -12.02 -12.52
CA LEU A 176 -6.77 -11.34 -11.74
C LEU A 176 -6.54 -11.73 -10.27
N SER A 177 -6.81 -10.85 -9.35
CA SER A 177 -6.65 -11.12 -7.91
C SER A 177 -7.26 -12.45 -7.54
N PRO A 178 -6.46 -13.43 -7.13
CA PRO A 178 -7.03 -14.71 -6.69
C PRO A 178 -7.84 -14.50 -5.43
N SER A 179 -8.77 -15.40 -5.18
CA SER A 179 -9.53 -15.38 -3.94
C SER A 179 -8.66 -15.74 -2.73
N ALA A 180 -9.03 -15.22 -1.55
CA ALA A 180 -8.24 -15.37 -0.33
C ALA A 180 -7.98 -16.86 0.01
N GLU A 181 -8.95 -17.73 -0.15
CA GLU A 181 -8.80 -19.16 0.11
C GLU A 181 -7.82 -19.89 -0.82
N LYS A 182 -7.50 -19.30 -1.97
CA LYS A 182 -6.46 -19.81 -2.88
C LYS A 182 -5.05 -19.42 -2.48
N LEU A 183 -4.90 -18.32 -1.72
CA LEU A 183 -3.62 -17.79 -1.30
C LEU A 183 -3.25 -18.16 0.13
N LEU A 184 -4.24 -18.29 1.01
CA LEU A 184 -4.06 -18.35 2.46
C LEU A 184 -4.56 -19.67 3.04
N VAL A 185 -3.94 -20.07 4.14
CA VAL A 185 -4.35 -21.22 4.96
C VAL A 185 -4.54 -20.75 6.40
N ILE A 186 -5.66 -21.11 7.00
CA ILE A 186 -5.91 -20.87 8.43
C ILE A 186 -5.61 -22.18 9.17
N LYS A 187 -4.65 -22.11 10.10
CA LYS A 187 -4.17 -23.28 10.86
C LYS A 187 -5.02 -23.53 12.09
N GLU A 188 -4.96 -24.75 12.62
CA GLU A 188 -5.70 -25.21 13.78
C GLU A 188 -5.41 -24.43 15.09
N ASN A 189 -4.24 -23.76 15.16
CA ASN A 189 -3.89 -22.93 16.30
C ASN A 189 -4.58 -21.55 16.31
N CYS A 190 -5.53 -21.32 15.43
CA CYS A 190 -6.36 -20.12 15.43
C CYS A 190 -7.22 -20.07 16.71
N ILE A 191 -7.12 -18.95 17.44
CA ILE A 191 -7.88 -18.73 18.69
C ILE A 191 -9.16 -17.90 18.49
N GLY A 192 -9.52 -17.56 17.26
CA GLY A 192 -10.73 -16.80 16.97
C GLY A 192 -10.72 -15.35 17.47
N CYS A 193 -9.54 -14.72 17.63
CA CYS A 193 -9.44 -13.35 18.18
C CYS A 193 -10.00 -12.24 17.29
N GLY A 194 -10.26 -12.52 16.00
CA GLY A 194 -10.87 -11.59 15.06
C GLY A 194 -9.96 -10.45 14.55
N ILE A 195 -8.67 -10.46 14.84
CA ILE A 195 -7.74 -9.42 14.34
C ILE A 195 -7.71 -9.41 12.82
N CYS A 196 -7.68 -10.56 12.17
CA CYS A 196 -7.71 -10.69 10.71
C CYS A 196 -8.96 -10.05 10.08
N VAL A 197 -10.10 -10.13 10.76
CA VAL A 197 -11.34 -9.47 10.32
C VAL A 197 -11.16 -7.95 10.30
N LYS A 198 -10.47 -7.39 11.29
CA LYS A 198 -10.29 -5.95 11.47
C LYS A 198 -9.22 -5.35 10.58
N VAL A 199 -8.17 -6.12 10.25
CA VAL A 199 -7.04 -5.61 9.46
C VAL A 199 -7.16 -5.86 7.96
N CYS A 200 -8.14 -6.64 7.51
CA CYS A 200 -8.31 -6.93 6.09
C CYS A 200 -8.99 -5.78 5.35
N PRO A 201 -8.30 -5.14 4.38
CA PRO A 201 -8.90 -4.04 3.61
C PRO A 201 -10.05 -4.50 2.69
N ARG A 202 -10.15 -5.80 2.40
CA ARG A 202 -11.19 -6.40 1.53
C ARG A 202 -12.32 -7.08 2.28
N ARG A 203 -12.35 -7.07 3.62
CA ARG A 203 -13.36 -7.79 4.42
C ARG A 203 -13.45 -9.29 4.09
N ASN A 204 -12.32 -9.93 3.88
CA ASN A 204 -12.31 -11.34 3.45
C ASN A 204 -12.56 -12.34 4.57
N TYR A 205 -12.67 -11.89 5.82
CA TYR A 205 -12.78 -12.78 6.97
C TYR A 205 -14.14 -12.69 7.63
N THR A 206 -14.65 -13.86 8.00
CA THR A 206 -15.84 -14.01 8.83
C THR A 206 -15.49 -14.83 10.05
N LEU A 207 -15.83 -14.34 11.24
CA LEU A 207 -15.69 -15.05 12.48
C LEU A 207 -16.96 -15.89 12.69
N THR A 208 -16.80 -17.20 12.85
CA THR A 208 -17.88 -18.17 13.10
C THR A 208 -17.66 -18.88 14.42
N GLY A 209 -18.65 -19.67 14.86
CA GLY A 209 -18.50 -20.52 16.05
C GLY A 209 -17.44 -21.62 15.91
N GLU A 210 -17.05 -21.94 14.69
CA GLU A 210 -16.03 -22.94 14.38
C GLU A 210 -14.63 -22.31 14.09
N GLY A 211 -14.49 -20.99 14.25
CA GLY A 211 -13.26 -20.26 13.99
C GLY A 211 -13.41 -19.20 12.90
N VAL A 212 -12.31 -18.88 12.22
CA VAL A 212 -12.26 -17.86 11.19
C VAL A 212 -12.25 -18.51 9.81
N GLN A 213 -13.05 -17.98 8.89
CA GLN A 213 -13.07 -18.36 7.48
C GLN A 213 -12.70 -17.15 6.62
N CYS A 214 -12.04 -17.39 5.49
CA CYS A 214 -11.71 -16.33 4.52
C CYS A 214 -12.17 -16.70 3.12
N LYS A 215 -12.65 -15.69 2.38
CA LYS A 215 -13.07 -15.82 0.98
C LYS A 215 -13.05 -14.45 0.29
N GLY A 216 -13.17 -14.45 -1.01
CA GLY A 216 -13.28 -13.22 -1.80
C GLY A 216 -11.95 -12.73 -2.36
N ALA A 217 -11.99 -11.65 -3.14
CA ALA A 217 -10.82 -11.07 -3.79
C ALA A 217 -9.78 -10.62 -2.76
N CYS A 218 -8.55 -11.07 -2.92
CA CYS A 218 -7.45 -10.78 -1.99
C CYS A 218 -6.46 -9.82 -2.64
N GLU A 219 -6.08 -8.76 -1.90
CA GLU A 219 -5.02 -7.85 -2.31
C GLU A 219 -3.62 -8.44 -2.17
N TYR A 220 -3.49 -9.57 -1.50
CA TYR A 220 -2.20 -10.17 -1.14
C TYR A 220 -1.28 -9.21 -0.37
N CYS A 221 -1.89 -8.35 0.43
CA CYS A 221 -1.20 -7.32 1.22
C CYS A 221 -0.55 -7.87 2.50
N LEU A 222 -0.83 -9.12 2.84
CA LEU A 222 -0.31 -9.85 4.00
C LEU A 222 -0.65 -9.23 5.37
N SER A 223 -1.56 -8.27 5.44
CA SER A 223 -1.91 -7.63 6.70
C SER A 223 -2.42 -8.64 7.75
N CYS A 224 -3.28 -9.57 7.33
CA CYS A 224 -3.79 -10.64 8.19
C CYS A 224 -2.69 -11.61 8.65
N VAL A 225 -1.80 -11.99 7.75
CA VAL A 225 -0.68 -12.91 8.04
C VAL A 225 0.31 -12.26 9.00
N GLN A 226 0.72 -11.04 8.71
CA GLN A 226 1.72 -10.32 9.49
C GLN A 226 1.23 -9.89 10.88
N ASN A 227 -0.07 -9.68 11.06
CA ASN A 227 -0.65 -9.21 12.32
C ASN A 227 -1.33 -10.32 13.15
N CYS A 228 -1.35 -11.56 12.69
CA CYS A 228 -1.93 -12.65 13.47
C CYS A 228 -1.05 -12.98 14.69
N PRO A 229 -1.54 -12.83 15.93
CA PRO A 229 -0.71 -13.05 17.13
C PRO A 229 -0.31 -14.53 17.30
N GLN A 230 -1.08 -15.46 16.77
CA GLN A 230 -0.81 -16.89 16.79
C GLN A 230 -0.05 -17.40 15.56
N LYS A 231 0.25 -16.52 14.59
CA LYS A 231 0.79 -16.93 13.27
C LYS A 231 -0.04 -18.08 12.65
N ALA A 232 -1.36 -18.01 12.87
CA ALA A 232 -2.30 -19.03 12.43
C ALA A 232 -2.71 -18.87 10.96
N ILE A 233 -2.40 -17.73 10.33
CA ILE A 233 -2.65 -17.51 8.91
C ILE A 233 -1.30 -17.57 8.19
N THR A 234 -1.20 -18.46 7.20
CA THR A 234 0.01 -18.71 6.43
C THR A 234 -0.27 -18.68 4.93
N LEU A 235 0.78 -18.59 4.14
CA LEU A 235 0.68 -18.56 2.69
C LEU A 235 0.77 -19.96 2.09
N ARG A 236 -0.09 -20.29 1.14
CA ARG A 236 0.00 -21.56 0.40
C ARG A 236 1.31 -21.67 -0.40
N ALA A 237 1.85 -20.56 -0.86
CA ALA A 237 3.13 -20.51 -1.55
C ALA A 237 4.34 -20.79 -0.62
N GLY A 238 4.11 -20.85 0.69
CA GLY A 238 5.17 -20.98 1.68
C GLY A 238 5.77 -19.63 2.08
N GLU A 239 6.59 -19.66 3.11
CA GLU A 239 7.21 -18.48 3.70
C GLU A 239 8.70 -18.77 3.96
N LYS A 240 9.56 -17.80 3.72
CA LYS A 240 11.01 -17.93 3.94
C LYS A 240 11.33 -18.21 5.40
N ASN A 241 10.65 -17.51 6.32
CA ASN A 241 10.71 -17.73 7.76
C ASN A 241 9.31 -17.59 8.37
N PRO A 242 8.60 -18.71 8.63
CA PRO A 242 7.23 -18.67 9.17
C PRO A 242 7.12 -18.09 10.58
N ASP A 243 8.22 -18.02 11.33
CA ASP A 243 8.25 -17.51 12.70
C ASP A 243 8.46 -15.99 12.76
N ALA A 244 8.92 -15.38 11.66
CA ALA A 244 9.16 -13.95 11.58
C ALA A 244 7.95 -13.22 10.97
N ARG A 245 7.59 -12.11 11.60
CA ARG A 245 6.50 -11.22 11.16
C ARG A 245 6.95 -9.77 11.21
N TYR A 246 6.30 -8.92 10.44
CA TYR A 246 6.64 -7.51 10.31
C TYR A 246 5.41 -6.61 10.38
N ARG A 247 5.55 -5.55 11.11
CA ARG A 247 4.74 -4.32 11.06
C ARG A 247 5.72 -3.17 11.26
N HIS A 248 5.50 -2.05 10.56
CA HIS A 248 6.37 -0.89 10.71
C HIS A 248 6.50 -0.51 12.20
N PRO A 249 7.71 -0.27 12.74
CA PRO A 249 7.92 -0.06 14.18
C PRO A 249 7.12 1.09 14.78
N ASP A 250 6.87 2.14 14.00
CA ASP A 250 6.14 3.33 14.44
C ASP A 250 4.64 3.26 14.16
N ILE A 251 4.14 2.12 13.70
CA ILE A 251 2.72 1.88 13.43
C ILE A 251 2.22 0.77 14.35
N SER A 252 1.23 1.09 15.17
CA SER A 252 0.62 0.12 16.07
C SER A 252 -0.39 -0.79 15.34
N LEU A 253 -0.74 -1.91 15.97
CA LEU A 253 -1.84 -2.75 15.48
C LEU A 253 -3.15 -1.95 15.38
N ASN A 254 -3.43 -1.10 16.37
CA ASN A 254 -4.62 -0.24 16.34
C ASN A 254 -4.62 0.74 15.17
N ASP A 255 -3.45 1.22 14.75
CA ASP A 255 -3.33 2.07 13.57
C ASP A 255 -3.73 1.31 12.30
N ILE A 256 -3.28 0.06 12.15
CA ILE A 256 -3.67 -0.81 11.02
C ILE A 256 -5.18 -1.11 11.06
N ILE A 257 -5.72 -1.41 12.24
CA ILE A 257 -7.16 -1.66 12.42
C ILE A 257 -7.96 -0.43 12.00
N ARG A 258 -7.58 0.77 12.44
CA ARG A 258 -8.28 2.01 12.07
C ARG A 258 -8.18 2.30 10.56
N ALA A 259 -7.04 1.98 9.94
CA ALA A 259 -6.85 2.17 8.51
C ALA A 259 -7.75 1.24 7.67
N ASN A 260 -7.87 -0.02 8.07
CA ASN A 260 -8.49 -1.08 7.26
C ASN A 260 -9.88 -1.52 7.76
N ARG A 261 -10.22 -1.14 8.99
CA ARG A 261 -11.55 -1.43 9.55
C ARG A 261 -12.64 -0.75 8.73
N GLN A 262 -13.67 -1.53 8.56
CA GLN A 262 -14.75 -1.11 7.68
C GLN A 262 -16.10 -1.28 8.40
#